data_4de04e38ed295975b144f081d93eec12
#
_entry.id   4de04e38ed295975b144f081d93eec12
#
_cell.length_a   1.000
_cell.length_b   1.000
_cell.length_c   1.000
_cell.angle_alpha   90.00
_cell.angle_beta   90.00
_cell.angle_gamma   90.00
#
_symmetry.space_group_name_H-M   'P 1'
#
loop_
_entity.id
_entity.type
_entity.pdbx_description
1 polymer ?
#
loop_
_entity_poly.entity_id
_entity_poly.type
_entity_poly.pdbx_seq_one_letter_code
_entity_poly.pdbx_strand_id
1 'polypeptide(L)'
;AVNTQVNAKNVSQVLDKLRTDPTFGSLDAKLDTLNAADLNRALDTLTPTIAAAISNTSSQISTSVLNVVSSRNRLGANSGDEMVLGNSTLWSKVYGSLGEQKEKDGINGFDLKTYGLGLGYENEYKDGQLLGTGTFYTNAKLETNDVNHKNDVNAYSFVAYGSNLLPDNKTTIYYQGAYTWQKNDSKRDLFDGTQANAKFTTKILSLDLGVGHKININESLHMEPKLGVTYKHYSNPNYSETGSSANITTNKFTSSELLGNAELNMGYKINDFSKITALAGVGYDFKNDNNIVTSSFSAAPSNSFDTKGIDNGRWKYVAGLGYDVDVNNQNNINLSYNFQGEGSKYTNHGLALNYRYKF
;
A
#
# COMPACT_ATOMS: atom_id res chain seq x y z
N ALA A 1 -9.69 34.64 7.62
CA ALA A 1 -10.44 33.43 7.33
C ALA A 1 -9.82 32.30 8.16
N VAL A 2 -10.63 31.53 8.87
CA VAL A 2 -10.14 30.38 9.64
C VAL A 2 -10.25 29.17 8.73
N ASN A 3 -9.16 28.80 8.06
CA ASN A 3 -9.08 27.51 7.40
C ASN A 3 -9.00 26.44 8.49
N THR A 4 -9.90 25.46 8.44
CA THR A 4 -9.92 24.33 9.37
C THR A 4 -8.87 23.27 9.02
N GLN A 5 -8.31 23.31 7.83
CA GLN A 5 -7.29 22.38 7.37
C GLN A 5 -5.92 22.70 7.95
N VAL A 6 -5.36 21.78 8.72
CA VAL A 6 -4.09 21.96 9.45
C VAL A 6 -2.93 22.29 8.51
N ASN A 7 -2.86 21.60 7.36
CA ASN A 7 -1.78 21.77 6.40
C ASN A 7 -1.85 23.11 5.66
N ALA A 8 -3.05 23.55 5.29
CA ALA A 8 -3.29 24.85 4.65
C ALA A 8 -2.88 26.03 5.55
N LYS A 9 -3.03 25.87 6.87
CA LYS A 9 -2.55 26.85 7.84
C LYS A 9 -1.01 27.00 7.82
N ASN A 10 -0.28 25.90 7.68
CA ASN A 10 1.19 25.94 7.58
C ASN A 10 1.63 26.67 6.30
N VAL A 11 0.95 26.42 5.18
CA VAL A 11 1.19 27.12 3.91
C VAL A 11 0.90 28.61 4.04
N SER A 12 -0.25 29.00 4.65
CA SER A 12 -0.62 30.42 4.82
C SER A 12 0.40 31.20 5.64
N GLN A 13 0.96 30.60 6.68
CA GLN A 13 1.99 31.24 7.52
C GLN A 13 3.28 31.55 6.73
N VAL A 14 3.61 30.71 5.74
CA VAL A 14 4.75 30.98 4.86
C VAL A 14 4.40 32.06 3.85
N LEU A 15 3.21 32.02 3.25
CA LEU A 15 2.75 33.06 2.32
C LEU A 15 2.74 34.44 2.99
N ASP A 16 2.28 34.53 4.23
CA ASP A 16 2.31 35.80 4.99
C ASP A 16 3.72 36.38 5.13
N LYS A 17 4.75 35.54 5.28
CA LYS A 17 6.15 35.96 5.30
C LYS A 17 6.66 36.41 3.93
N LEU A 18 6.07 35.88 2.85
CA LEU A 18 6.49 36.15 1.47
C LEU A 18 5.73 37.33 0.82
N ARG A 19 4.82 37.98 1.53
CA ARG A 19 4.02 39.11 1.03
C ARG A 19 4.85 40.28 0.51
N THR A 20 6.06 40.48 1.05
CA THR A 20 6.95 41.51 0.62
C THR A 20 7.99 41.06 -0.42
N ASP A 21 7.95 39.77 -0.81
CA ASP A 21 8.87 39.23 -1.81
C ASP A 21 8.30 39.47 -3.22
N PRO A 22 9.03 40.22 -4.08
CA PRO A 22 8.55 40.54 -5.44
C PRO A 22 8.25 39.30 -6.29
N THR A 23 8.90 38.18 -6.00
CA THR A 23 8.70 36.90 -6.72
C THR A 23 7.28 36.35 -6.54
N PHE A 24 6.64 36.65 -5.40
CA PHE A 24 5.29 36.24 -5.06
C PHE A 24 4.22 37.32 -5.31
N GLY A 25 4.61 38.52 -5.76
CA GLY A 25 3.70 39.65 -5.89
C GLY A 25 2.48 39.37 -6.79
N SER A 26 2.63 38.57 -7.84
CA SER A 26 1.51 38.20 -8.72
C SER A 26 0.58 37.17 -8.05
N LEU A 27 1.09 36.24 -7.27
CA LEU A 27 0.31 35.27 -6.52
C LEU A 27 -0.43 35.95 -5.37
N ASP A 28 0.27 36.80 -4.61
CA ASP A 28 -0.28 37.55 -3.50
C ASP A 28 -1.42 38.48 -3.95
N ALA A 29 -1.24 39.22 -5.06
CA ALA A 29 -2.27 40.06 -5.65
C ALA A 29 -3.54 39.25 -6.04
N LYS A 30 -3.39 38.02 -6.53
CA LYS A 30 -4.55 37.14 -6.81
C LYS A 30 -5.23 36.69 -5.52
N LEU A 31 -4.48 36.31 -4.48
CA LEU A 31 -5.02 35.89 -3.19
C LEU A 31 -5.78 37.04 -2.51
N ASP A 32 -5.30 38.27 -2.59
CA ASP A 32 -5.93 39.45 -1.99
C ASP A 32 -7.29 39.82 -2.64
N THR A 33 -7.56 39.34 -3.86
CA THR A 33 -8.86 39.56 -4.52
C THR A 33 -9.93 38.57 -4.08
N LEU A 34 -9.58 37.50 -3.36
CA LEU A 34 -10.48 36.43 -2.98
C LEU A 34 -11.27 36.78 -1.72
N ASN A 35 -12.54 36.38 -1.68
CA ASN A 35 -13.30 36.37 -0.43
C ASN A 35 -12.79 35.25 0.51
N ALA A 36 -13.26 35.24 1.75
CA ALA A 36 -12.76 34.30 2.77
C ALA A 36 -12.94 32.82 2.40
N ALA A 37 -14.02 32.44 1.73
CA ALA A 37 -14.28 31.06 1.32
C ALA A 37 -13.35 30.64 0.17
N ASP A 38 -13.21 31.48 -0.83
CA ASP A 38 -12.35 31.23 -1.99
C ASP A 38 -10.86 31.25 -1.58
N LEU A 39 -10.47 32.10 -0.63
CA LEU A 39 -9.11 32.10 -0.08
C LEU A 39 -8.80 30.79 0.64
N ASN A 40 -9.72 30.25 1.45
CA ASN A 40 -9.51 28.95 2.08
C ASN A 40 -9.32 27.85 1.03
N ARG A 41 -10.14 27.83 -0.01
CA ARG A 41 -10.03 26.86 -1.10
C ARG A 41 -8.73 27.03 -1.88
N ALA A 42 -8.31 28.27 -2.12
CA ALA A 42 -7.02 28.55 -2.76
C ALA A 42 -5.84 27.98 -1.93
N LEU A 43 -5.85 28.17 -0.60
CA LEU A 43 -4.85 27.62 0.30
C LEU A 43 -4.81 26.08 0.28
N ASP A 44 -5.98 25.44 0.18
CA ASP A 44 -6.05 23.97 0.05
C ASP A 44 -5.40 23.51 -1.27
N THR A 45 -5.58 24.23 -2.39
CA THR A 45 -4.90 23.92 -3.65
C THR A 45 -3.38 24.16 -3.62
N LEU A 46 -2.92 25.08 -2.79
CA LEU A 46 -1.49 25.36 -2.58
C LEU A 46 -0.81 24.34 -1.66
N THR A 47 -1.58 23.53 -0.96
CA THR A 47 -1.08 22.53 0.00
C THR A 47 -0.74 21.22 -0.71
N PRO A 48 0.49 20.65 -0.56
CA PRO A 48 0.89 19.43 -1.25
C PRO A 48 0.39 18.17 -0.52
N THR A 49 -0.93 18.00 -0.38
CA THR A 49 -1.57 16.88 0.34
C THR A 49 -1.12 15.51 -0.20
N ILE A 50 -0.93 15.37 -1.51
CA ILE A 50 -0.44 14.13 -2.13
C ILE A 50 0.94 13.74 -1.61
N ALA A 51 1.86 14.67 -1.39
CA ALA A 51 3.19 14.36 -0.90
C ALA A 51 3.13 13.59 0.45
N ALA A 52 2.22 13.99 1.33
CA ALA A 52 2.02 13.34 2.61
C ALA A 52 1.23 11.99 2.50
N ALA A 53 0.43 11.79 1.45
CA ALA A 53 -0.30 10.55 1.19
C ALA A 53 0.53 9.47 0.47
N ILE A 54 1.72 9.79 -0.03
CA ILE A 54 2.58 8.84 -0.79
C ILE A 54 2.96 7.63 0.06
N SER A 55 3.29 7.81 1.34
CA SER A 55 3.64 6.69 2.23
C SER A 55 2.49 5.70 2.38
N ASN A 56 1.25 6.20 2.49
CA ASN A 56 0.06 5.34 2.56
C ASN A 56 -0.13 4.56 1.26
N THR A 57 0.01 5.22 0.10
CA THR A 57 -0.04 4.56 -1.22
C THR A 57 1.04 3.48 -1.34
N SER A 58 2.26 3.78 -0.93
CA SER A 58 3.39 2.85 -0.94
C SER A 58 3.16 1.65 -0.02
N SER A 59 2.56 1.88 1.16
CA SER A 59 2.17 0.82 2.09
C SER A 59 1.15 -0.12 1.45
N GLN A 60 0.14 0.41 0.77
CA GLN A 60 -0.89 -0.39 0.12
C GLN A 60 -0.36 -1.20 -1.07
N ILE A 61 0.49 -0.61 -1.91
CA ILE A 61 1.15 -1.34 -3.00
C ILE A 61 2.00 -2.48 -2.45
N SER A 62 2.82 -2.20 -1.43
CA SER A 62 3.64 -3.22 -0.75
C SER A 62 2.78 -4.33 -0.14
N THR A 63 1.72 -3.98 0.57
CA THR A 63 0.79 -4.94 1.17
C THR A 63 0.12 -5.80 0.10
N SER A 64 -0.27 -5.24 -1.05
CA SER A 64 -0.85 -5.99 -2.16
C SER A 64 0.13 -7.03 -2.72
N VAL A 65 1.43 -6.68 -2.85
CA VAL A 65 2.49 -7.59 -3.29
C VAL A 65 2.73 -8.69 -2.25
N LEU A 66 2.91 -8.34 -0.97
CA LEU A 66 3.12 -9.30 0.11
C LEU A 66 1.91 -10.22 0.33
N ASN A 67 0.68 -9.71 0.29
CA ASN A 67 -0.53 -10.51 0.43
C ASN A 67 -0.72 -11.50 -0.71
N VAL A 68 -0.26 -11.14 -1.90
CA VAL A 68 -0.27 -12.05 -3.05
C VAL A 68 0.54 -13.29 -2.76
N VAL A 69 1.73 -13.12 -2.23
CA VAL A 69 2.62 -14.23 -1.88
C VAL A 69 2.15 -14.94 -0.61
N SER A 70 1.75 -14.19 0.41
CA SER A 70 1.24 -14.76 1.67
C SER A 70 -0.04 -15.59 1.47
N SER A 71 -0.97 -15.17 0.62
CA SER A 71 -2.17 -15.94 0.31
C SER A 71 -1.84 -17.28 -0.35
N ARG A 72 -0.74 -17.33 -1.10
CA ARG A 72 -0.23 -18.54 -1.72
C ARG A 72 0.25 -19.55 -0.67
N ASN A 73 1.06 -19.10 0.30
CA ASN A 73 1.54 -19.92 1.40
C ASN A 73 0.41 -20.39 2.33
N ARG A 74 -0.71 -19.64 2.39
CA ARG A 74 -1.90 -19.97 3.19
C ARG A 74 -2.78 -21.02 2.53
N LEU A 75 -2.85 -21.03 1.19
CA LEU A 75 -3.85 -21.79 0.45
C LEU A 75 -3.34 -23.10 -0.17
N GLY A 76 -2.05 -23.30 -0.26
CA GLY A 76 -1.60 -24.29 -1.23
C GLY A 76 -0.70 -25.40 -0.77
N ALA A 77 0.16 -25.15 0.15
CA ALA A 77 1.26 -26.10 0.31
C ALA A 77 0.89 -27.39 1.04
N ASN A 78 -0.21 -27.46 1.80
CA ASN A 78 -0.44 -28.62 2.66
C ASN A 78 -1.90 -28.99 2.82
N SER A 79 -2.61 -29.23 1.76
CA SER A 79 -3.89 -29.94 1.83
C SER A 79 -3.70 -31.43 1.65
N GLY A 80 -2.96 -32.08 2.53
CA GLY A 80 -3.07 -33.54 2.74
C GLY A 80 -2.82 -34.50 1.59
N ASP A 81 -2.44 -34.01 0.39
CA ASP A 81 -2.10 -34.88 -0.73
C ASP A 81 -0.63 -35.22 -0.71
N GLU A 82 -0.31 -36.46 -1.05
CA GLU A 82 1.08 -36.98 -1.13
C GLU A 82 1.97 -36.00 -1.90
N MET A 83 2.93 -35.42 -1.20
CA MET A 83 3.93 -34.57 -1.80
C MET A 83 4.81 -35.39 -2.73
N VAL A 84 4.72 -35.09 -4.00
CA VAL A 84 5.66 -35.62 -4.98
C VAL A 84 6.86 -34.68 -5.00
N LEU A 85 8.00 -35.19 -4.58
CA LEU A 85 9.29 -34.48 -4.58
C LEU A 85 9.61 -33.96 -5.98
N GLY A 86 9.98 -32.68 -6.08
CA GLY A 86 10.44 -32.07 -7.33
C GLY A 86 9.38 -31.27 -8.07
N ASN A 87 8.29 -30.87 -7.46
CA ASN A 87 7.22 -30.09 -8.10
C ASN A 87 7.61 -28.62 -8.26
N SER A 88 7.82 -28.26 -9.51
CA SER A 88 7.95 -26.87 -9.94
C SER A 88 6.56 -26.30 -10.25
N THR A 89 6.33 -25.06 -9.90
CA THR A 89 5.08 -24.37 -10.20
C THR A 89 5.34 -23.01 -10.82
N LEU A 90 4.72 -22.75 -11.95
CA LEU A 90 4.56 -21.41 -12.50
C LEU A 90 3.22 -20.84 -11.99
N TRP A 91 3.21 -19.59 -11.61
CA TRP A 91 1.99 -18.94 -11.20
C TRP A 91 1.85 -17.56 -11.82
N SER A 92 0.60 -17.15 -12.00
CA SER A 92 0.22 -15.79 -12.38
C SER A 92 -0.90 -15.30 -11.48
N LYS A 93 -0.95 -14.00 -11.27
CA LYS A 93 -1.98 -13.34 -10.48
C LYS A 93 -2.38 -12.02 -11.08
N VAL A 94 -3.69 -11.81 -11.22
CA VAL A 94 -4.29 -10.51 -11.52
C VAL A 94 -5.02 -10.04 -10.27
N TYR A 95 -4.86 -8.77 -9.91
CA TYR A 95 -5.50 -8.22 -8.73
C TYR A 95 -5.87 -6.75 -8.91
N GLY A 96 -6.85 -6.31 -8.14
CA GLY A 96 -7.25 -4.92 -8.06
C GLY A 96 -7.84 -4.59 -6.71
N SER A 97 -7.78 -3.32 -6.31
CA SER A 97 -8.37 -2.87 -5.05
C SER A 97 -8.87 -1.43 -5.12
N LEU A 98 -9.83 -1.12 -4.24
CA LEU A 98 -10.40 0.19 -4.02
C LEU A 98 -10.19 0.55 -2.55
N GLY A 99 -9.39 1.58 -2.31
CA GLY A 99 -9.11 2.15 -1.00
C GLY A 99 -9.78 3.51 -0.83
N GLU A 100 -10.33 3.77 0.34
CA GLU A 100 -10.90 5.05 0.73
C GLU A 100 -10.30 5.49 2.05
N GLN A 101 -9.73 6.68 2.07
CA GLN A 101 -9.30 7.37 3.28
C GLN A 101 -10.24 8.55 3.52
N LYS A 102 -10.97 8.53 4.62
CA LYS A 102 -11.83 9.64 5.04
C LYS A 102 -11.00 10.73 5.72
N GLU A 103 -11.54 11.95 5.70
CA GLU A 103 -10.97 13.06 6.46
C GLU A 103 -10.74 12.68 7.93
N LYS A 104 -9.60 13.11 8.46
CA LYS A 104 -9.26 12.95 9.87
C LYS A 104 -8.38 14.09 10.37
N ASP A 105 -8.69 14.59 11.54
CA ASP A 105 -7.92 15.62 12.26
C ASP A 105 -7.66 16.89 11.42
N GLY A 106 -8.63 17.28 10.58
CA GLY A 106 -8.51 18.43 9.68
C GLY A 106 -7.51 18.20 8.53
N ILE A 107 -7.32 16.95 8.10
CA ILE A 107 -6.56 16.60 6.91
C ILE A 107 -7.49 15.86 5.95
N ASN A 108 -7.59 16.37 4.73
CA ASN A 108 -8.47 15.83 3.71
C ASN A 108 -8.10 14.41 3.33
N GLY A 109 -9.12 13.60 3.07
CA GLY A 109 -8.97 12.22 2.64
C GLY A 109 -8.61 12.07 1.16
N PHE A 110 -8.53 10.82 0.73
CA PHE A 110 -8.22 10.46 -0.66
C PHE A 110 -8.80 9.11 -1.04
N ASP A 111 -8.98 8.90 -2.32
CA ASP A 111 -9.30 7.61 -2.92
C ASP A 111 -8.05 7.01 -3.57
N LEU A 112 -7.90 5.69 -3.45
CA LEU A 112 -6.82 4.93 -4.03
C LEU A 112 -7.37 3.74 -4.83
N LYS A 113 -7.12 3.71 -6.14
CA LYS A 113 -7.48 2.60 -7.02
C LYS A 113 -6.21 1.91 -7.45
N THR A 114 -6.12 0.59 -7.31
CA THR A 114 -4.97 -0.20 -7.75
C THR A 114 -5.40 -1.36 -8.63
N TYR A 115 -4.56 -1.72 -9.58
CA TYR A 115 -4.63 -2.99 -10.29
C TYR A 115 -3.24 -3.46 -10.65
N GLY A 116 -3.06 -4.76 -10.75
CA GLY A 116 -1.75 -5.31 -11.01
C GLY A 116 -1.75 -6.72 -11.55
N LEU A 117 -0.60 -7.09 -12.06
CA LEU A 117 -0.28 -8.42 -12.56
C LEU A 117 1.01 -8.90 -11.90
N GLY A 118 1.00 -10.14 -11.44
CA GLY A 118 2.18 -10.84 -10.93
C GLY A 118 2.43 -12.13 -11.69
N LEU A 119 3.71 -12.46 -11.87
CA LEU A 119 4.17 -13.72 -12.45
C LEU A 119 5.31 -14.25 -11.58
N GLY A 120 5.36 -15.54 -11.38
CA GLY A 120 6.45 -16.13 -10.62
C GLY A 120 6.59 -17.62 -10.78
N TYR A 121 7.67 -18.09 -10.18
CA TYR A 121 8.08 -19.47 -10.15
C TYR A 121 8.40 -19.88 -8.72
N GLU A 122 8.07 -21.11 -8.37
CA GLU A 122 8.45 -21.72 -7.12
C GLU A 122 8.81 -23.18 -7.30
N ASN A 123 9.61 -23.67 -6.40
CA ASN A 123 10.03 -25.05 -6.36
C ASN A 123 10.00 -25.55 -4.91
N GLU A 124 9.41 -26.69 -4.71
CA GLU A 124 9.56 -27.46 -3.50
C GLU A 124 10.80 -28.36 -3.64
N TYR A 125 11.93 -27.84 -3.16
CA TYR A 125 13.25 -28.49 -3.32
C TYR A 125 13.47 -29.64 -2.35
N LYS A 126 12.66 -29.71 -1.31
CA LYS A 126 12.62 -30.78 -0.31
C LYS A 126 11.23 -30.79 0.29
N ASP A 127 10.78 -31.95 0.74
CA ASP A 127 9.48 -32.16 1.35
C ASP A 127 9.18 -31.08 2.43
N GLY A 128 8.12 -30.31 2.23
CA GLY A 128 7.72 -29.19 3.07
C GLY A 128 8.63 -27.95 3.01
N GLN A 129 9.59 -27.88 2.07
CA GLN A 129 10.49 -26.74 1.93
C GLN A 129 10.39 -26.11 0.55
N LEU A 130 9.80 -24.94 0.50
CA LEU A 130 9.49 -24.21 -0.72
C LEU A 130 10.32 -22.93 -0.81
N LEU A 131 10.85 -22.67 -2.00
CA LEU A 131 11.42 -21.39 -2.40
C LEU A 131 10.75 -20.90 -3.67
N GLY A 132 10.50 -19.60 -3.75
CA GLY A 132 9.92 -19.00 -4.91
C GLY A 132 10.34 -17.55 -5.11
N THR A 133 10.11 -17.09 -6.33
CA THR A 133 10.36 -15.70 -6.72
C THR A 133 9.25 -15.22 -7.66
N GLY A 134 9.07 -13.92 -7.74
CA GLY A 134 8.11 -13.34 -8.65
C GLY A 134 8.37 -11.87 -8.92
N THR A 135 7.72 -11.40 -9.97
CA THR A 135 7.72 -10.00 -10.36
C THR A 135 6.30 -9.50 -10.47
N PHE A 136 6.09 -8.23 -10.10
CA PHE A 136 4.79 -7.59 -10.17
C PHE A 136 4.88 -6.25 -10.88
N TYR A 137 3.86 -5.98 -11.66
CA TYR A 137 3.53 -4.65 -12.11
C TYR A 137 2.23 -4.21 -11.44
N THR A 138 2.26 -3.04 -10.81
CA THR A 138 1.09 -2.41 -10.18
C THR A 138 0.91 -1.01 -10.73
N ASN A 139 -0.27 -0.70 -11.24
CA ASN A 139 -0.69 0.66 -11.47
C ASN A 139 -1.59 1.09 -10.32
N ALA A 140 -1.39 2.31 -9.82
CA ALA A 140 -2.25 2.89 -8.80
C ALA A 140 -2.56 4.35 -9.14
N LYS A 141 -3.75 4.78 -8.76
CA LYS A 141 -4.22 6.15 -8.91
C LYS A 141 -4.73 6.66 -7.58
N LEU A 142 -4.08 7.70 -7.09
CA LEU A 142 -4.45 8.43 -5.89
C LEU A 142 -5.13 9.74 -6.29
N GLU A 143 -6.29 10.04 -5.73
CA GLU A 143 -7.03 11.29 -5.93
C GLU A 143 -7.47 11.83 -4.59
N THR A 144 -7.22 13.12 -4.32
CA THR A 144 -7.70 13.77 -3.09
C THR A 144 -9.17 14.16 -3.22
N ASN A 145 -9.90 14.18 -2.09
CA ASN A 145 -11.37 14.29 -2.11
C ASN A 145 -11.89 15.73 -2.20
N ASP A 146 -11.04 16.73 -1.95
CA ASP A 146 -11.43 18.14 -1.81
C ASP A 146 -10.93 19.04 -2.95
N VAL A 147 -9.71 18.78 -3.40
CA VAL A 147 -9.03 19.51 -4.48
C VAL A 147 -8.61 18.56 -5.56
N ASN A 148 -8.43 19.05 -6.78
CA ASN A 148 -8.06 18.20 -7.90
C ASN A 148 -6.55 17.89 -7.91
N HIS A 149 -6.08 17.19 -6.88
CA HIS A 149 -4.72 16.66 -6.82
C HIS A 149 -4.73 15.17 -7.13
N LYS A 150 -3.80 14.72 -7.97
CA LYS A 150 -3.72 13.34 -8.46
C LYS A 150 -2.27 12.85 -8.44
N ASN A 151 -2.10 11.55 -8.23
CA ASN A 151 -0.83 10.89 -8.43
C ASN A 151 -1.05 9.57 -9.18
N ASP A 152 -0.54 9.50 -10.40
CA ASP A 152 -0.53 8.29 -11.21
C ASP A 152 0.76 7.52 -10.90
N VAL A 153 0.63 6.26 -10.52
CA VAL A 153 1.72 5.43 -10.04
C VAL A 153 1.91 4.21 -10.92
N ASN A 154 3.15 3.95 -11.32
CA ASN A 154 3.57 2.70 -11.93
C ASN A 154 4.66 2.06 -11.06
N ALA A 155 4.34 0.95 -10.42
CA ALA A 155 5.24 0.25 -9.51
C ALA A 155 5.68 -1.10 -10.09
N TYR A 156 6.97 -1.38 -9.98
CA TYR A 156 7.62 -2.63 -10.39
C TYR A 156 8.22 -3.26 -9.15
N SER A 157 7.79 -4.47 -8.82
CA SER A 157 8.26 -5.18 -7.63
C SER A 157 8.91 -6.50 -8.01
N PHE A 158 9.97 -6.81 -7.29
CA PHE A 158 10.57 -8.14 -7.25
C PHE A 158 10.36 -8.72 -5.85
N VAL A 159 10.00 -10.00 -5.76
CA VAL A 159 9.80 -10.69 -4.50
C VAL A 159 10.51 -12.04 -4.50
N ALA A 160 11.14 -12.37 -3.40
CA ALA A 160 11.62 -13.70 -3.07
C ALA A 160 10.95 -14.17 -1.78
N TYR A 161 10.57 -15.43 -1.73
CA TYR A 161 9.82 -15.97 -0.60
C TYR A 161 10.09 -17.46 -0.42
N GLY A 162 9.75 -17.95 0.76
CA GLY A 162 9.81 -19.38 1.02
C GLY A 162 8.99 -19.77 2.25
N SER A 163 8.89 -21.07 2.45
CA SER A 163 8.30 -21.66 3.63
C SER A 163 9.00 -22.97 3.99
N ASN A 164 9.10 -23.23 5.28
CA ASN A 164 9.68 -24.46 5.82
C ASN A 164 8.69 -25.10 6.79
N LEU A 165 8.22 -26.29 6.44
CA LEU A 165 7.47 -27.17 7.33
C LEU A 165 8.42 -27.77 8.35
N LEU A 166 8.07 -27.68 9.63
CA LEU A 166 8.87 -28.25 10.71
C LEU A 166 8.61 -29.78 10.86
N PRO A 167 9.48 -30.49 11.59
CA PRO A 167 9.38 -31.95 11.77
C PRO A 167 8.07 -32.46 12.42
N ASP A 168 7.29 -31.56 13.03
CA ASP A 168 5.95 -31.89 13.56
C ASP A 168 4.88 -32.03 12.48
N ASN A 169 5.21 -31.74 11.21
CA ASN A 169 4.32 -31.72 10.05
C ASN A 169 3.07 -30.85 10.21
N LYS A 170 3.12 -29.87 11.10
CA LYS A 170 2.01 -28.95 11.40
C LYS A 170 2.44 -27.50 11.44
N THR A 171 3.66 -27.23 11.87
CA THR A 171 4.17 -25.87 12.03
C THR A 171 4.99 -25.48 10.82
N THR A 172 4.65 -24.33 10.22
CA THR A 172 5.34 -23.79 9.04
C THR A 172 5.90 -22.41 9.37
N ILE A 173 7.17 -22.20 9.05
CA ILE A 173 7.80 -20.88 9.06
C ILE A 173 7.68 -20.29 7.66
N TYR A 174 7.19 -19.06 7.54
CA TYR A 174 7.03 -18.29 6.32
C TYR A 174 7.95 -17.09 6.31
N TYR A 175 8.59 -16.82 5.18
CA TYR A 175 9.43 -15.63 5.01
C TYR A 175 9.33 -15.10 3.59
N GLN A 176 9.39 -13.77 3.46
CA GLN A 176 9.43 -13.11 2.16
C GLN A 176 10.11 -11.75 2.24
N GLY A 177 10.70 -11.35 1.14
CA GLY A 177 11.27 -10.03 0.96
C GLY A 177 10.88 -9.48 -0.40
N ALA A 178 10.53 -8.21 -0.47
CA ALA A 178 10.19 -7.53 -1.71
C ALA A 178 10.92 -6.20 -1.82
N TYR A 179 11.30 -5.86 -3.05
CA TYR A 179 11.81 -4.54 -3.39
C TYR A 179 10.99 -3.95 -4.53
N THR A 180 10.53 -2.71 -4.34
CA THR A 180 9.64 -2.02 -5.29
C THR A 180 10.22 -0.68 -5.71
N TRP A 181 10.19 -0.41 -7.01
CA TRP A 181 10.40 0.90 -7.62
C TRP A 181 9.04 1.46 -8.00
N GLN A 182 8.60 2.50 -7.32
CA GLN A 182 7.34 3.17 -7.53
C GLN A 182 7.58 4.50 -8.24
N LYS A 183 7.25 4.58 -9.53
CA LYS A 183 7.30 5.81 -10.33
C LYS A 183 6.01 6.59 -10.12
N ASN A 184 6.14 7.82 -9.64
CA ASN A 184 5.04 8.74 -9.36
C ASN A 184 5.00 9.84 -10.43
N ASP A 185 3.81 10.15 -10.93
CA ASP A 185 3.49 11.31 -11.78
C ASP A 185 2.41 12.11 -11.06
N SER A 186 2.85 13.11 -10.29
CA SER A 186 1.99 13.93 -9.44
C SER A 186 1.55 15.20 -10.17
N LYS A 187 0.26 15.53 -10.02
CA LYS A 187 -0.38 16.73 -10.59
C LYS A 187 -1.20 17.41 -9.53
N ARG A 188 -1.02 18.71 -9.42
CA ARG A 188 -1.71 19.56 -8.47
C ARG A 188 -2.28 20.76 -9.20
N ASP A 189 -3.62 20.81 -9.37
CA ASP A 189 -4.32 21.94 -9.96
C ASP A 189 -4.44 23.06 -8.94
N LEU A 190 -4.06 24.27 -9.33
CA LEU A 190 -4.06 25.43 -8.47
C LEU A 190 -5.28 26.34 -8.74
N PHE A 191 -5.65 27.13 -7.74
CA PHE A 191 -6.78 28.06 -7.79
C PHE A 191 -6.69 29.08 -8.94
N ASP A 192 -5.49 29.37 -9.43
CA ASP A 192 -5.24 30.32 -10.51
C ASP A 192 -5.29 29.70 -11.92
N GLY A 193 -5.69 28.42 -12.01
CA GLY A 193 -5.80 27.67 -13.26
C GLY A 193 -4.48 27.09 -13.78
N THR A 194 -3.36 27.28 -13.06
CA THR A 194 -2.09 26.63 -13.39
C THR A 194 -2.02 25.23 -12.78
N GLN A 195 -1.15 24.36 -13.31
CA GLN A 195 -0.96 23.00 -12.82
C GLN A 195 0.52 22.77 -12.48
N ALA A 196 0.78 22.35 -11.25
CA ALA A 196 2.10 21.92 -10.80
C ALA A 196 2.27 20.41 -11.03
N ASN A 197 3.36 20.03 -11.68
CA ASN A 197 3.64 18.65 -12.06
C ASN A 197 4.99 18.21 -11.50
N ALA A 198 5.09 16.99 -10.97
CA ALA A 198 6.33 16.40 -10.53
C ALA A 198 6.42 14.91 -10.87
N LYS A 199 7.63 14.46 -11.25
CA LYS A 199 7.94 13.05 -11.46
C LYS A 199 9.08 12.62 -10.57
N PHE A 200 8.89 11.56 -9.81
CA PHE A 200 9.92 11.04 -8.91
C PHE A 200 9.71 9.53 -8.66
N THR A 201 10.73 8.88 -8.09
CA THR A 201 10.68 7.44 -7.81
C THR A 201 10.84 7.16 -6.32
N THR A 202 9.82 6.59 -5.72
CA THR A 202 9.85 6.03 -4.36
C THR A 202 10.44 4.62 -4.41
N LYS A 203 11.30 4.30 -3.46
CA LYS A 203 11.86 2.95 -3.27
C LYS A 203 11.29 2.35 -2.00
N ILE A 204 10.86 1.09 -2.10
CA ILE A 204 10.23 0.39 -0.98
C ILE A 204 10.96 -0.93 -0.77
N LEU A 205 11.41 -1.16 0.46
CA LEU A 205 11.88 -2.46 0.96
C LEU A 205 10.82 -3.02 1.90
N SER A 206 10.46 -4.28 1.69
CA SER A 206 9.50 -4.99 2.54
C SER A 206 10.05 -6.35 2.93
N LEU A 207 9.97 -6.67 4.21
CA LEU A 207 10.37 -7.96 4.79
C LEU A 207 9.23 -8.48 5.65
N ASP A 208 8.93 -9.77 5.53
CA ASP A 208 7.88 -10.41 6.31
C ASP A 208 8.35 -11.78 6.79
N LEU A 209 8.11 -12.07 8.06
CA LEU A 209 8.42 -13.33 8.71
C LEU A 209 7.21 -13.76 9.55
N GLY A 210 6.84 -15.02 9.46
CA GLY A 210 5.73 -15.55 10.23
C GLY A 210 5.86 -17.02 10.53
N VAL A 211 5.10 -17.47 11.52
CA VAL A 211 4.92 -18.87 11.89
C VAL A 211 3.44 -19.17 11.96
N GLY A 212 3.03 -20.26 11.32
CA GLY A 212 1.66 -20.79 11.37
C GLY A 212 1.65 -22.22 11.90
N HIS A 213 0.58 -22.59 12.57
CA HIS A 213 0.39 -23.96 13.07
C HIS A 213 -0.92 -24.53 12.56
N LYS A 214 -0.87 -25.59 11.73
CA LYS A 214 -2.05 -26.22 11.16
C LYS A 214 -2.73 -27.15 12.17
N ILE A 215 -4.01 -26.90 12.38
CA ILE A 215 -4.89 -27.70 13.27
C ILE A 215 -6.00 -28.28 12.42
N ASN A 216 -6.02 -29.59 12.25
CA ASN A 216 -7.13 -30.30 11.60
C ASN A 216 -8.25 -30.51 12.62
N ILE A 217 -9.40 -29.87 12.39
CA ILE A 217 -10.60 -30.02 13.24
C ILE A 217 -11.32 -31.32 12.88
N ASN A 218 -11.44 -31.58 11.58
CA ASN A 218 -11.96 -32.83 11.01
C ASN A 218 -11.38 -33.02 9.60
N GLU A 219 -11.85 -34.01 8.85
CA GLU A 219 -11.38 -34.30 7.48
C GLU A 219 -11.59 -33.17 6.48
N SER A 220 -12.60 -32.31 6.70
CA SER A 220 -12.95 -31.21 5.78
C SER A 220 -12.50 -29.84 6.28
N LEU A 221 -12.33 -29.63 7.60
CA LEU A 221 -12.05 -28.33 8.21
C LEU A 221 -10.68 -28.30 8.86
N HIS A 222 -9.86 -27.38 8.46
CA HIS A 222 -8.63 -27.04 9.14
C HIS A 222 -8.56 -25.55 9.48
N MET A 223 -7.79 -25.24 10.52
CA MET A 223 -7.48 -23.88 10.96
C MET A 223 -5.97 -23.71 11.06
N GLU A 224 -5.48 -22.51 10.80
CA GLU A 224 -4.07 -22.17 10.95
C GLU A 224 -3.96 -20.79 11.64
N PRO A 225 -3.83 -20.73 12.96
CA PRO A 225 -3.37 -19.53 13.64
C PRO A 225 -1.95 -19.20 13.17
N LYS A 226 -1.72 -17.93 12.84
CA LYS A 226 -0.45 -17.41 12.35
C LYS A 226 -0.05 -16.17 13.14
N LEU A 227 1.20 -16.08 13.52
CA LEU A 227 1.85 -14.89 14.06
C LEU A 227 2.95 -14.46 13.11
N GLY A 228 3.11 -13.16 12.94
CA GLY A 228 4.11 -12.62 12.02
C GLY A 228 4.56 -11.21 12.36
N VAL A 229 5.67 -10.82 11.75
CA VAL A 229 6.22 -9.47 11.79
C VAL A 229 6.52 -9.03 10.37
N THR A 230 6.01 -7.85 10.00
CA THR A 230 6.26 -7.22 8.70
C THR A 230 6.99 -5.90 8.92
N TYR A 231 8.13 -5.72 8.27
CA TYR A 231 8.85 -4.45 8.21
C TYR A 231 8.75 -3.88 6.80
N LYS A 232 8.42 -2.59 6.70
CA LYS A 232 8.44 -1.85 5.44
C LYS A 232 9.20 -0.55 5.62
N HIS A 233 9.98 -0.19 4.61
CA HIS A 233 10.72 1.06 4.58
C HIS A 233 10.50 1.77 3.24
N TYR A 234 10.07 3.03 3.31
CA TYR A 234 9.77 3.87 2.16
C TYR A 234 10.81 4.98 2.08
N SER A 235 11.43 5.16 0.92
CA SER A 235 12.40 6.22 0.67
C SER A 235 11.95 7.06 -0.53
N ASN A 236 11.62 8.32 -0.27
CA ASN A 236 11.24 9.29 -1.28
C ASN A 236 12.41 10.25 -1.51
N PRO A 237 12.81 10.54 -2.76
CA PRO A 237 13.86 11.51 -3.04
C PRO A 237 13.36 12.94 -2.78
N ASN A 238 14.25 13.90 -2.80
CA ASN A 238 13.85 15.27 -3.04
C ASN A 238 13.37 15.42 -4.50
N TYR A 239 12.35 16.25 -4.72
CA TYR A 239 11.82 16.56 -6.03
C TYR A 239 11.24 17.98 -6.07
N SER A 240 11.18 18.55 -7.26
CA SER A 240 10.58 19.86 -7.50
C SER A 240 9.47 19.76 -8.53
N GLU A 241 8.43 20.55 -8.32
CA GLU A 241 7.34 20.74 -9.28
C GLU A 241 7.74 21.73 -10.35
N THR A 242 7.03 21.66 -11.49
CA THR A 242 7.13 22.58 -12.62
C THR A 242 5.73 22.86 -13.20
N GLY A 243 5.59 23.98 -13.90
CA GLY A 243 4.37 24.29 -14.66
C GLY A 243 3.37 25.21 -13.98
N SER A 244 3.61 25.65 -12.73
CA SER A 244 2.72 26.55 -12.02
C SER A 244 3.41 27.80 -11.49
N SER A 245 2.61 28.77 -11.06
CA SER A 245 3.08 29.98 -10.37
C SER A 245 3.57 29.71 -8.94
N ALA A 246 3.14 28.59 -8.34
CA ALA A 246 3.45 28.19 -6.97
C ALA A 246 4.00 26.76 -6.91
N ASN A 247 5.03 26.49 -7.72
CA ASN A 247 5.75 25.22 -7.67
C ASN A 247 6.42 25.01 -6.30
N ILE A 248 6.39 23.77 -5.84
CA ILE A 248 6.96 23.36 -4.56
C ILE A 248 8.17 22.47 -4.80
N THR A 249 9.18 22.64 -3.96
CA THR A 249 10.29 21.70 -3.78
C THR A 249 10.05 20.92 -2.49
N THR A 250 9.97 19.60 -2.60
CA THR A 250 9.77 18.70 -1.48
C THR A 250 11.10 18.05 -1.11
N ASN A 251 11.45 18.10 0.17
CA ASN A 251 12.67 17.48 0.68
C ASN A 251 12.57 15.95 0.67
N LYS A 252 13.73 15.28 0.59
CA LYS A 252 13.80 13.84 0.81
C LYS A 252 13.18 13.48 2.16
N PHE A 253 12.33 12.45 2.16
CA PHE A 253 11.74 11.91 3.39
C PHE A 253 11.67 10.40 3.36
N THR A 254 11.67 9.79 4.53
CA THR A 254 11.56 8.35 4.73
C THR A 254 10.49 8.07 5.77
N SER A 255 9.84 6.93 5.62
CA SER A 255 8.89 6.41 6.59
C SER A 255 9.07 4.90 6.74
N SER A 256 8.71 4.33 7.86
CA SER A 256 8.81 2.90 8.09
C SER A 256 7.63 2.40 8.92
N GLU A 257 7.22 1.17 8.65
CA GLU A 257 6.25 0.41 9.44
C GLU A 257 6.94 -0.82 10.05
N LEU A 258 6.61 -1.14 11.29
CA LEU A 258 6.96 -2.40 11.94
C LEU A 258 5.68 -3.01 12.50
N LEU A 259 5.06 -3.90 11.75
CA LEU A 259 3.74 -4.45 12.02
C LEU A 259 3.87 -5.85 12.62
N GLY A 260 3.39 -6.05 13.84
CA GLY A 260 3.15 -7.38 14.41
C GLY A 260 1.75 -7.84 14.03
N ASN A 261 1.62 -9.05 13.51
CA ASN A 261 0.37 -9.59 12.97
C ASN A 261 -0.06 -10.85 13.72
N ALA A 262 -1.34 -10.97 14.02
CA ALA A 262 -1.98 -12.20 14.44
C ALA A 262 -3.16 -12.49 13.50
N GLU A 263 -3.14 -13.66 12.87
CA GLU A 263 -4.12 -14.06 11.86
C GLU A 263 -4.65 -15.46 12.14
N LEU A 264 -5.89 -15.71 11.77
CA LEU A 264 -6.50 -17.03 11.73
C LEU A 264 -6.93 -17.32 10.30
N ASN A 265 -6.30 -18.30 9.69
CA ASN A 265 -6.69 -18.86 8.41
C ASN A 265 -7.57 -20.09 8.62
N MET A 266 -8.61 -20.26 7.83
CA MET A 266 -9.49 -21.41 7.85
C MET A 266 -9.66 -21.93 6.43
N GLY A 267 -9.67 -23.25 6.28
CA GLY A 267 -9.95 -23.91 5.01
C GLY A 267 -11.01 -24.99 5.20
N TYR A 268 -12.05 -24.92 4.38
CA TYR A 268 -13.12 -25.92 4.34
C TYR A 268 -13.15 -26.61 2.98
N LYS A 269 -12.85 -27.91 2.97
CA LYS A 269 -12.89 -28.78 1.79
C LYS A 269 -14.35 -29.09 1.46
N ILE A 270 -14.80 -28.63 0.29
CA ILE A 270 -16.16 -28.90 -0.21
C ILE A 270 -16.22 -30.30 -0.83
N ASN A 271 -15.18 -30.61 -1.62
CA ASN A 271 -14.95 -31.90 -2.26
C ASN A 271 -13.44 -32.06 -2.54
N ASP A 272 -13.04 -33.12 -3.25
CA ASP A 272 -11.64 -33.41 -3.52
C ASP A 272 -10.96 -32.37 -4.42
N PHE A 273 -11.71 -31.55 -5.13
CA PHE A 273 -11.18 -30.57 -6.09
C PHE A 273 -11.38 -29.11 -5.66
N SER A 274 -12.12 -28.84 -4.59
CA SER A 274 -12.43 -27.47 -4.24
C SER A 274 -12.53 -27.22 -2.75
N LYS A 275 -12.10 -26.02 -2.34
CA LYS A 275 -12.17 -25.55 -0.95
C LYS A 275 -12.54 -24.07 -0.89
N ILE A 276 -13.22 -23.70 0.19
CA ILE A 276 -13.40 -22.31 0.61
C ILE A 276 -12.34 -21.99 1.67
N THR A 277 -11.83 -20.79 1.62
CA THR A 277 -10.90 -20.29 2.62
C THR A 277 -11.41 -19.00 3.23
N ALA A 278 -11.14 -18.79 4.50
CA ALA A 278 -11.44 -17.56 5.21
C ALA A 278 -10.23 -17.11 6.00
N LEU A 279 -10.07 -15.80 6.13
CA LEU A 279 -9.01 -15.15 6.87
C LEU A 279 -9.62 -14.09 7.77
N ALA A 280 -9.18 -14.01 9.02
CA ALA A 280 -9.38 -12.86 9.87
C ALA A 280 -8.07 -12.57 10.63
N GLY A 281 -7.73 -11.30 10.80
CA GLY A 281 -6.51 -10.94 11.48
C GLY A 281 -6.47 -9.50 11.95
N VAL A 282 -5.56 -9.26 12.87
CA VAL A 282 -5.25 -7.93 13.43
C VAL A 282 -3.75 -7.70 13.37
N GLY A 283 -3.38 -6.44 13.19
CA GLY A 283 -1.99 -6.00 13.22
C GLY A 283 -1.84 -4.78 14.11
N TYR A 284 -0.66 -4.63 14.69
CA TYR A 284 -0.28 -3.47 15.48
C TYR A 284 1.05 -2.92 14.98
N ASP A 285 1.05 -1.65 14.56
CA ASP A 285 2.26 -0.96 14.12
C ASP A 285 3.03 -0.39 15.31
N PHE A 286 4.18 -0.99 15.60
CA PHE A 286 5.04 -0.59 16.72
C PHE A 286 5.79 0.73 16.46
N LYS A 287 6.02 1.09 15.20
CA LYS A 287 6.70 2.33 14.82
C LYS A 287 5.74 3.51 14.73
N ASN A 288 4.71 3.38 13.90
CA ASN A 288 3.76 4.44 13.59
C ASN A 288 4.47 5.77 13.28
N ASP A 289 5.37 5.75 12.30
CA ASP A 289 6.13 6.95 11.91
C ASP A 289 5.17 8.03 11.42
N ASN A 290 5.29 9.22 11.98
CA ASN A 290 4.52 10.38 11.54
C ASN A 290 4.94 10.72 10.10
N ASN A 291 3.99 10.67 9.18
CA ASN A 291 4.20 11.06 7.78
C ASN A 291 4.20 12.59 7.67
N ILE A 292 5.31 13.22 8.05
CA ILE A 292 5.52 14.66 7.90
C ILE A 292 6.46 14.88 6.72
N VAL A 293 6.03 15.71 5.79
CA VAL A 293 6.79 16.07 4.60
C VAL A 293 7.08 17.54 4.62
N THR A 294 8.36 17.91 4.66
CA THR A 294 8.81 19.30 4.62
C THR A 294 9.01 19.74 3.19
N SER A 295 8.38 20.85 2.84
CA SER A 295 8.43 21.46 1.50
C SER A 295 8.67 22.96 1.59
N SER A 296 9.07 23.58 0.47
CA SER A 296 9.13 25.02 0.31
C SER A 296 8.63 25.41 -1.08
N PHE A 297 8.16 26.63 -1.26
CA PHE A 297 7.98 27.15 -2.60
C PHE A 297 9.34 27.22 -3.32
N SER A 298 9.40 26.74 -4.56
CA SER A 298 10.66 26.67 -5.32
C SER A 298 11.31 28.04 -5.51
N ALA A 299 10.50 29.09 -5.57
CA ALA A 299 10.98 30.48 -5.64
C ALA A 299 11.46 31.07 -4.29
N ALA A 300 11.16 30.42 -3.13
CA ALA A 300 11.55 30.86 -1.80
C ALA A 300 12.04 29.67 -0.95
N PRO A 301 13.14 29.01 -1.30
CA PRO A 301 13.59 27.76 -0.69
C PRO A 301 13.96 27.89 0.80
N SER A 302 14.21 29.09 1.28
CA SER A 302 14.52 29.36 2.71
C SER A 302 13.29 29.33 3.63
N ASN A 303 12.07 29.34 3.07
CA ASN A 303 10.82 29.37 3.80
C ASN A 303 10.09 28.03 3.65
N SER A 304 10.39 27.09 4.55
CA SER A 304 9.78 25.76 4.55
C SER A 304 8.49 25.70 5.37
N PHE A 305 7.65 24.76 5.02
CA PHE A 305 6.46 24.36 5.76
C PHE A 305 6.30 22.83 5.77
N ASP A 306 5.62 22.34 6.80
CA ASP A 306 5.37 20.92 6.97
C ASP A 306 3.95 20.58 6.54
N THR A 307 3.83 19.50 5.78
CA THR A 307 2.56 18.84 5.43
C THR A 307 2.48 17.53 6.18
N LYS A 308 1.43 17.37 6.98
CA LYS A 308 1.18 16.15 7.76
C LYS A 308 0.32 15.19 6.95
N GLY A 309 0.69 13.92 6.94
CA GLY A 309 -0.18 12.83 6.49
C GLY A 309 -1.20 12.44 7.56
N ILE A 310 -2.24 11.72 7.14
CA ILE A 310 -3.24 11.19 8.06
C ILE A 310 -2.62 10.06 8.88
N ASP A 311 -2.77 10.15 10.20
CA ASP A 311 -2.43 9.09 11.14
C ASP A 311 -3.70 8.31 11.50
N ASN A 312 -3.85 7.09 10.97
CA ASN A 312 -4.97 6.20 11.26
C ASN A 312 -4.83 5.46 12.61
N GLY A 313 -3.73 5.68 13.33
CA GLY A 313 -3.36 4.95 14.52
C GLY A 313 -2.63 3.65 14.20
N ARG A 314 -2.41 2.84 15.21
CA ARG A 314 -1.52 1.68 15.14
C ARG A 314 -2.22 0.37 14.75
N TRP A 315 -3.55 0.32 14.85
CA TRP A 315 -4.31 -0.91 14.61
C TRP A 315 -4.69 -1.07 13.15
N LYS A 316 -4.40 -2.25 12.63
CA LYS A 316 -4.79 -2.70 11.29
C LYS A 316 -5.65 -3.96 11.40
N TYR A 317 -6.60 -4.12 10.48
CA TYR A 317 -7.54 -5.23 10.43
C TYR A 317 -7.54 -5.83 9.06
N VAL A 318 -7.61 -7.16 8.98
CA VAL A 318 -7.73 -7.87 7.72
C VAL A 318 -8.82 -8.92 7.80
N ALA A 319 -9.57 -9.08 6.73
CA ALA A 319 -10.50 -10.18 6.55
C ALA A 319 -10.44 -10.62 5.08
N GLY A 320 -10.68 -11.90 4.82
CA GLY A 320 -10.63 -12.42 3.46
C GLY A 320 -11.49 -13.66 3.28
N LEU A 321 -11.94 -13.86 2.05
CA LEU A 321 -12.62 -15.06 1.59
C LEU A 321 -11.98 -15.51 0.28
N GLY A 322 -11.86 -16.82 0.09
CA GLY A 322 -11.29 -17.38 -1.13
C GLY A 322 -12.03 -18.63 -1.55
N TYR A 323 -12.02 -18.88 -2.85
CA TYR A 323 -12.47 -20.11 -3.44
C TYR A 323 -11.35 -20.67 -4.31
N ASP A 324 -10.95 -21.89 -4.03
CA ASP A 324 -9.82 -22.57 -4.64
C ASP A 324 -10.31 -23.83 -5.35
N VAL A 325 -9.89 -24.01 -6.61
CA VAL A 325 -10.32 -25.15 -7.45
C VAL A 325 -9.13 -25.76 -8.17
N ASP A 326 -8.90 -27.04 -7.96
CA ASP A 326 -8.03 -27.88 -8.79
C ASP A 326 -8.81 -28.31 -10.03
N VAL A 327 -8.50 -27.68 -11.17
CA VAL A 327 -9.12 -28.02 -12.48
C VAL A 327 -8.69 -29.41 -12.92
N ASN A 328 -7.44 -29.75 -12.62
CA ASN A 328 -6.83 -31.06 -12.74
C ASN A 328 -5.55 -31.13 -11.90
N ASN A 329 -4.80 -32.21 -11.95
CA ASN A 329 -3.59 -32.43 -11.14
C ASN A 329 -2.47 -31.39 -11.36
N GLN A 330 -2.51 -30.64 -12.46
CA GLN A 330 -1.51 -29.63 -12.82
C GLN A 330 -2.02 -28.20 -12.70
N ASN A 331 -3.31 -27.98 -12.81
CA ASN A 331 -3.90 -26.65 -12.97
C ASN A 331 -4.81 -26.31 -11.78
N ASN A 332 -4.50 -25.20 -11.10
CA ASN A 332 -5.28 -24.69 -9.99
C ASN A 332 -5.66 -23.23 -10.24
N ILE A 333 -6.89 -22.88 -9.87
CA ILE A 333 -7.43 -21.52 -9.93
C ILE A 333 -7.92 -21.12 -8.55
N ASN A 334 -7.57 -19.93 -8.11
CA ASN A 334 -8.04 -19.34 -6.87
C ASN A 334 -8.61 -17.94 -7.12
N LEU A 335 -9.85 -17.70 -6.67
CA LEU A 335 -10.47 -16.38 -6.58
C LEU A 335 -10.52 -15.95 -5.12
N SER A 336 -10.09 -14.73 -4.82
CA SER A 336 -10.09 -14.22 -3.45
C SER A 336 -10.55 -12.78 -3.36
N TYR A 337 -11.28 -12.48 -2.29
CA TYR A 337 -11.61 -11.15 -1.82
C TYR A 337 -10.88 -10.88 -0.51
N ASN A 338 -10.35 -9.65 -0.37
CA ASN A 338 -9.66 -9.21 0.82
C ASN A 338 -10.16 -7.83 1.24
N PHE A 339 -10.42 -7.68 2.52
CA PHE A 339 -10.70 -6.43 3.19
C PHE A 339 -9.53 -6.05 4.08
N GLN A 340 -9.19 -4.76 4.09
CA GLN A 340 -8.22 -4.18 5.01
C GLN A 340 -8.80 -2.90 5.62
N GLY A 341 -8.54 -2.67 6.89
CA GLY A 341 -8.89 -1.44 7.59
C GLY A 341 -7.71 -0.94 8.43
N GLU A 342 -7.57 0.39 8.53
CA GLU A 342 -6.61 1.03 9.42
C GLU A 342 -7.36 2.07 10.27
N GLY A 343 -7.36 1.86 11.59
CA GLY A 343 -8.18 2.64 12.50
C GLY A 343 -9.66 2.62 12.09
N SER A 344 -10.31 3.79 12.11
CA SER A 344 -11.74 3.95 11.75
C SER A 344 -11.97 4.70 10.44
N LYS A 345 -10.91 5.13 9.74
CA LYS A 345 -11.01 6.09 8.64
C LYS A 345 -10.45 5.60 7.31
N TYR A 346 -9.70 4.49 7.30
CA TYR A 346 -9.21 3.88 6.07
C TYR A 346 -9.81 2.49 5.88
N THR A 347 -10.29 2.22 4.67
CA THR A 347 -10.72 0.89 4.22
C THR A 347 -10.20 0.61 2.82
N ASN A 348 -9.92 -0.67 2.54
CA ASN A 348 -9.52 -1.12 1.22
C ASN A 348 -10.16 -2.48 0.91
N HIS A 349 -10.75 -2.60 -0.27
CA HIS A 349 -11.42 -3.79 -0.77
C HIS A 349 -10.69 -4.31 -2.00
N GLY A 350 -10.20 -5.52 -1.96
CA GLY A 350 -9.41 -6.13 -3.03
C GLY A 350 -10.00 -7.42 -3.55
N LEU A 351 -9.85 -7.64 -4.85
CA LEU A 351 -10.13 -8.90 -5.53
C LEU A 351 -8.86 -9.40 -6.20
N ALA A 352 -8.66 -10.71 -6.22
CA ALA A 352 -7.55 -11.32 -6.95
C ALA A 352 -7.94 -12.68 -7.53
N LEU A 353 -7.40 -12.94 -8.73
CA LEU A 353 -7.49 -14.21 -9.43
C LEU A 353 -6.07 -14.75 -9.61
N ASN A 354 -5.83 -15.96 -9.11
CA ASN A 354 -4.56 -16.67 -9.27
C ASN A 354 -4.74 -17.88 -10.17
N TYR A 355 -3.74 -18.14 -10.97
CA TYR A 355 -3.60 -19.38 -11.73
C TYR A 355 -2.24 -20.00 -11.42
N ARG A 356 -2.19 -21.32 -11.25
CA ARG A 356 -0.99 -22.12 -10.98
C ARG A 356 -0.90 -23.28 -11.95
N TYR A 357 0.27 -23.50 -12.45
CA TYR A 357 0.61 -24.64 -13.29
C TYR A 357 1.77 -25.42 -12.68
N LYS A 358 1.53 -26.67 -12.30
CA LYS A 358 2.51 -27.62 -11.76
C LYS A 358 3.08 -28.47 -12.87
N PHE A 359 4.38 -28.68 -12.87
CA PHE A 359 5.08 -29.52 -13.88
C PHE A 359 6.29 -30.23 -13.28
#